data_d7fb2328e2c6641109e21aba35df846d
#
_entry.id   d7fb2328e2c6641109e21aba35df846d
#
_cell.length_a   1.000
_cell.length_b   1.000
_cell.length_c   1.000
_cell.angle_alpha   90.00
_cell.angle_beta   90.00
_cell.angle_gamma   90.00
#
_symmetry.space_group_name_H-M   'P 1'
#
loop_
_entity.id
_entity.type
_entity.pdbx_description
1 polymer ?
#
loop_
_entity_poly.entity_id
_entity_poly.type
_entity_poly.pdbx_seq_one_letter_code
_entity_poly.pdbx_strand_id
1 'polypeptide(L)'
;MPALSVTLGTSIDSLFSLTDESRFARIDNMLWDKRFLTQQEFDEEERFLQEKCREEDTRPRATLLLAELYCKRAREYNDLASPLARQALALNLDCKEAHNAIFDAEHGAYLDWNATNHYRTIDFYKNFLATHPENHSAHLWLLDLLIADRRCAEAREVLDKMHRLKPTYNDDFY
;
A
#
# COMPACT_ATOMS: atom_id res chain seq x y z
N MET A 1 -2.69 -34.85 13.37
CA MET A 1 -2.64 -33.62 14.16
C MET A 1 -4.01 -33.15 14.73
N PRO A 2 -5.16 -33.76 14.41
CA PRO A 2 -6.44 -33.38 15.05
C PRO A 2 -6.57 -33.80 16.53
N ALA A 3 -5.77 -34.77 16.99
CA ALA A 3 -5.90 -35.35 18.32
C ALA A 3 -5.55 -34.39 19.49
N LEU A 4 -4.65 -33.43 19.28
CA LEU A 4 -4.20 -32.50 20.33
C LEU A 4 -5.25 -31.43 20.66
N SER A 5 -5.98 -30.94 19.65
CA SER A 5 -7.03 -29.94 19.86
C SER A 5 -8.24 -30.50 20.61
N VAL A 6 -8.58 -31.77 20.33
CA VAL A 6 -9.67 -32.46 21.04
C VAL A 6 -9.31 -32.75 22.50
N THR A 7 -8.06 -33.10 22.78
CA THR A 7 -7.59 -33.44 24.15
C THR A 7 -7.47 -32.18 25.02
N LEU A 8 -7.22 -31.03 24.46
CA LEU A 8 -7.04 -29.76 25.19
C LEU A 8 -8.31 -28.88 25.19
N GLY A 9 -9.37 -29.28 24.46
CA GLY A 9 -10.61 -28.51 24.34
C GLY A 9 -10.42 -27.11 23.75
N THR A 10 -9.33 -26.94 22.98
CA THR A 10 -8.89 -25.65 22.48
C THR A 10 -8.61 -25.79 20.97
N SER A 11 -8.99 -24.83 20.15
CA SER A 11 -8.65 -24.87 18.73
C SER A 11 -7.13 -24.82 18.54
N ILE A 12 -6.63 -25.39 17.44
CA ILE A 12 -5.20 -25.31 17.10
C ILE A 12 -4.73 -23.86 17.06
N ASP A 13 -5.58 -22.95 16.61
CA ASP A 13 -5.29 -21.52 16.55
C ASP A 13 -5.19 -20.87 17.93
N SER A 14 -5.97 -21.32 18.92
CA SER A 14 -5.85 -20.85 20.30
C SER A 14 -4.73 -21.56 21.09
N LEU A 15 -4.26 -22.72 20.66
CA LEU A 15 -3.04 -23.36 21.19
C LEU A 15 -1.76 -22.63 20.74
N PHE A 16 -1.80 -22.09 19.55
CA PHE A 16 -0.81 -21.16 19.06
C PHE A 16 -1.31 -19.73 19.25
N SER A 17 -1.98 -19.41 20.39
CA SER A 17 -2.51 -18.06 20.60
C SER A 17 -1.43 -17.07 20.19
N LEU A 18 -1.50 -16.76 18.91
CA LEU A 18 -0.67 -15.76 18.28
C LEU A 18 -1.04 -14.50 19.05
N THR A 19 -0.10 -13.96 19.79
CA THR A 19 -0.24 -12.61 20.31
C THR A 19 -0.60 -11.74 19.13
N ASP A 20 -1.35 -10.69 19.34
CA ASP A 20 -1.68 -9.74 18.26
C ASP A 20 -0.43 -9.38 17.46
N GLU A 21 0.70 -9.26 18.13
CA GLU A 21 2.00 -8.97 17.53
C GLU A 21 2.45 -10.04 16.53
N SER A 22 2.33 -11.31 16.86
CA SER A 22 2.70 -12.39 15.93
C SER A 22 1.71 -12.51 14.77
N ARG A 23 0.45 -12.14 14.97
CA ARG A 23 -0.53 -12.07 13.87
C ARG A 23 -0.24 -10.89 12.95
N PHE A 24 0.10 -9.72 13.49
CA PHE A 24 0.56 -8.58 12.69
C PHE A 24 1.78 -8.94 11.87
N ALA A 25 2.79 -9.59 12.46
CA ALA A 25 3.98 -10.03 11.73
C ALA A 25 3.65 -11.05 10.62
N ARG A 26 2.68 -11.95 10.85
CA ARG A 26 2.21 -12.89 9.83
C ARG A 26 1.53 -12.18 8.69
N ILE A 27 0.66 -11.19 8.98
CA ILE A 27 -0.01 -10.38 7.96
C ILE A 27 1.02 -9.61 7.15
N ASP A 28 1.97 -8.95 7.80
CA ASP A 28 3.04 -8.21 7.17
C ASP A 28 3.81 -9.10 6.17
N ASN A 29 4.27 -10.28 6.59
CA ASN A 29 4.92 -11.24 5.70
C ASN A 29 4.03 -11.66 4.52
N MET A 30 2.74 -11.89 4.76
CA MET A 30 1.78 -12.26 3.73
C MET A 30 1.59 -11.15 2.68
N LEU A 31 1.64 -9.88 3.06
CA LEU A 31 1.52 -8.74 2.15
C LEU A 31 2.69 -8.66 1.16
N TRP A 32 3.89 -9.12 1.56
CA TRP A 32 5.07 -9.18 0.70
C TRP A 32 5.15 -10.45 -0.15
N ASP A 33 4.37 -11.47 0.16
CA ASP A 33 4.29 -12.67 -0.67
C ASP A 33 3.67 -12.32 -2.04
N LYS A 34 4.24 -12.91 -3.10
CA LYS A 34 3.72 -12.75 -4.47
C LYS A 34 2.45 -13.57 -4.73
N ARG A 35 2.05 -14.42 -3.80
CA ARG A 35 0.85 -15.25 -3.89
C ARG A 35 -0.41 -14.38 -3.84
N PHE A 36 -1.39 -14.71 -4.66
CA PHE A 36 -2.73 -14.13 -4.55
C PHE A 36 -3.40 -14.61 -3.25
N LEU A 37 -4.05 -13.70 -2.56
CA LEU A 37 -4.86 -14.03 -1.39
C LEU A 37 -6.19 -14.62 -1.83
N THR A 38 -6.58 -15.71 -1.20
CA THR A 38 -7.96 -16.20 -1.32
C THR A 38 -8.94 -15.17 -0.72
N GLN A 39 -10.21 -15.24 -1.12
CA GLN A 39 -11.22 -14.35 -0.53
C GLN A 39 -11.36 -14.57 0.98
N GLN A 40 -11.28 -15.82 1.43
CA GLN A 40 -11.37 -16.14 2.85
C GLN A 40 -10.20 -15.53 3.64
N GLU A 41 -8.96 -15.68 3.15
CA GLU A 41 -7.78 -15.08 3.80
C GLU A 41 -7.90 -13.56 3.90
N PHE A 42 -8.35 -12.92 2.82
CA PHE A 42 -8.58 -11.48 2.83
C PHE A 42 -9.63 -11.07 3.88
N ASP A 43 -10.80 -11.71 3.89
CA ASP A 43 -11.91 -11.39 4.77
C ASP A 43 -11.56 -11.61 6.26
N GLU A 44 -10.77 -12.67 6.55
CA GLU A 44 -10.31 -12.98 7.92
C GLU A 44 -9.35 -11.93 8.45
N GLU A 45 -8.36 -11.51 7.65
CA GLU A 45 -7.38 -10.53 8.08
C GLU A 45 -7.96 -9.11 8.06
N GLU A 46 -8.84 -8.78 7.11
CA GLU A 46 -9.59 -7.52 7.11
C GLU A 46 -10.38 -7.34 8.40
N ARG A 47 -11.16 -8.35 8.80
CA ARG A 47 -11.97 -8.31 10.02
C ARG A 47 -11.12 -8.12 11.26
N PHE A 48 -10.03 -8.87 11.38
CA PHE A 48 -9.08 -8.74 12.48
C PHE A 48 -8.49 -7.33 12.55
N LEU A 49 -7.99 -6.81 11.44
CA LEU A 49 -7.39 -5.47 11.39
C LEU A 49 -8.41 -4.38 11.69
N GLN A 50 -9.65 -4.49 11.20
CA GLN A 50 -10.73 -3.56 11.53
C GLN A 50 -11.08 -3.55 13.03
N GLU A 51 -11.04 -4.70 13.69
CA GLU A 51 -11.21 -4.81 15.14
C GLU A 51 -10.07 -4.11 15.86
N LYS A 52 -8.82 -4.39 15.49
CA LYS A 52 -7.62 -3.80 16.10
C LYS A 52 -7.45 -2.29 15.82
N CYS A 53 -8.05 -1.77 14.79
CA CYS A 53 -8.12 -0.31 14.56
C CYS A 53 -8.95 0.44 15.63
N ARG A 54 -9.76 -0.26 16.42
CA ARG A 54 -10.57 0.33 17.50
C ARG A 54 -9.83 0.42 18.83
N GLU A 55 -8.77 -0.37 18.99
CA GLU A 55 -7.94 -0.44 20.20
C GLU A 55 -6.82 0.61 20.11
N GLU A 56 -6.63 1.42 21.14
CA GLU A 56 -5.71 2.56 21.11
C GLU A 56 -4.26 2.12 20.86
N ASP A 57 -3.81 1.08 21.54
CA ASP A 57 -2.42 0.59 21.47
C ASP A 57 -2.06 -0.04 20.12
N THR A 58 -3.01 -0.69 19.45
CA THR A 58 -2.77 -1.42 18.20
C THR A 58 -3.18 -0.61 16.96
N ARG A 59 -3.98 0.45 17.14
CA ARG A 59 -4.55 1.27 16.05
C ARG A 59 -3.54 1.71 14.99
N PRO A 60 -2.37 2.27 15.33
CA PRO A 60 -1.46 2.79 14.30
C PRO A 60 -1.00 1.68 13.35
N ARG A 61 -0.60 0.52 13.92
CA ARG A 61 -0.12 -0.62 13.14
C ARG A 61 -1.25 -1.30 12.37
N ALA A 62 -2.39 -1.51 13.01
CA ALA A 62 -3.55 -2.12 12.38
C ALA A 62 -4.06 -1.28 11.20
N THR A 63 -4.09 0.05 11.34
CA THR A 63 -4.50 0.96 10.25
C THR A 63 -3.55 0.90 9.07
N LEU A 64 -2.23 0.86 9.31
CA LEU A 64 -1.25 0.70 8.26
C LEU A 64 -1.43 -0.62 7.51
N LEU A 65 -1.46 -1.75 8.23
CA LEU A 65 -1.61 -3.07 7.62
C LEU A 65 -2.94 -3.24 6.88
N LEU A 66 -4.01 -2.62 7.37
CA LEU A 66 -5.30 -2.61 6.67
C LEU A 66 -5.22 -1.84 5.34
N ALA A 67 -4.55 -0.70 5.33
CA ALA A 67 -4.31 0.05 4.09
C ALA A 67 -3.45 -0.76 3.11
N GLU A 68 -2.39 -1.41 3.58
CA GLU A 68 -1.53 -2.27 2.75
C GLU A 68 -2.27 -3.50 2.22
N LEU A 69 -3.17 -4.10 3.02
CA LEU A 69 -4.03 -5.21 2.60
C LEU A 69 -4.94 -4.79 1.42
N TYR A 70 -5.56 -3.61 1.51
CA TYR A 70 -6.35 -3.10 0.39
C TYR A 70 -5.50 -2.78 -0.84
N CYS A 71 -4.29 -2.23 -0.66
CA CYS A 71 -3.36 -1.99 -1.76
C CYS A 71 -2.93 -3.30 -2.44
N LYS A 72 -2.68 -4.37 -1.66
CA LYS A 72 -2.38 -5.69 -2.20
C LYS A 72 -3.56 -6.22 -3.03
N ARG A 73 -4.77 -6.16 -2.51
CA ARG A 73 -5.98 -6.62 -3.22
C ARG A 73 -6.18 -5.84 -4.53
N ALA A 74 -5.96 -4.53 -4.53
CA ALA A 74 -6.06 -3.73 -5.74
C ALA A 74 -5.03 -4.17 -6.80
N ARG A 75 -3.78 -4.43 -6.41
CA ARG A 75 -2.76 -4.97 -7.31
C ARG A 75 -3.15 -6.34 -7.89
N GLU A 76 -3.66 -7.24 -7.05
CA GLU A 76 -4.14 -8.55 -7.49
C GLU A 76 -5.26 -8.45 -8.55
N TYR A 77 -6.19 -7.52 -8.37
CA TYR A 77 -7.24 -7.28 -9.37
C TYR A 77 -6.69 -6.66 -10.65
N ASN A 78 -5.72 -5.76 -10.56
CA ASN A 78 -5.05 -5.21 -11.73
C ASN A 78 -4.30 -6.29 -12.53
N ASP A 79 -3.62 -7.22 -11.85
CA ASP A 79 -2.94 -8.36 -12.47
C ASP A 79 -3.93 -9.31 -13.19
N LEU A 80 -5.17 -9.38 -12.74
CA LEU A 80 -6.23 -10.12 -13.41
C LEU A 80 -6.87 -9.33 -14.56
N ALA A 81 -7.01 -8.03 -14.40
CA ALA A 81 -7.67 -7.17 -15.38
C ALA A 81 -6.83 -6.96 -16.64
N SER A 82 -5.51 -6.74 -16.50
CA SER A 82 -4.62 -6.44 -17.62
C SER A 82 -4.68 -7.49 -18.75
N PRO A 83 -4.52 -8.81 -18.52
CA PRO A 83 -4.59 -9.79 -19.59
C PRO A 83 -5.97 -9.87 -20.24
N LEU A 84 -7.04 -9.67 -19.50
CA LEU A 84 -8.41 -9.66 -20.03
C LEU A 84 -8.64 -8.44 -20.94
N ALA A 85 -8.16 -7.27 -20.53
CA ALA A 85 -8.24 -6.06 -21.33
C ALA A 85 -7.43 -6.18 -22.64
N ARG A 86 -6.24 -6.81 -22.60
CA ARG A 86 -5.45 -7.12 -23.79
C ARG A 86 -6.13 -8.12 -24.73
N GLN A 87 -6.83 -9.11 -24.18
CA GLN A 87 -7.64 -10.02 -24.98
C GLN A 87 -8.82 -9.28 -25.67
N ALA A 88 -9.52 -8.42 -24.92
CA ALA A 88 -10.59 -7.61 -25.48
C ALA A 88 -10.08 -6.69 -26.61
N LEU A 89 -8.92 -6.06 -26.44
CA LEU A 89 -8.28 -5.25 -27.47
C LEU A 89 -7.90 -6.07 -28.71
N ALA A 90 -7.41 -7.30 -28.53
CA ALA A 90 -7.08 -8.19 -29.64
C ALA A 90 -8.31 -8.61 -30.47
N LEU A 91 -9.50 -8.63 -29.86
CA LEU A 91 -10.76 -8.91 -30.52
C LEU A 91 -11.34 -7.67 -31.24
N ASN A 92 -11.07 -6.48 -30.75
CA ASN A 92 -11.48 -5.21 -31.33
C ASN A 92 -10.40 -4.14 -31.06
N LEU A 93 -9.58 -3.86 -32.08
CA LEU A 93 -8.43 -2.95 -31.97
C LEU A 93 -8.82 -1.49 -31.69
N ASP A 94 -10.04 -1.09 -32.03
CA ASP A 94 -10.55 0.27 -31.80
C ASP A 94 -11.36 0.39 -30.50
N CYS A 95 -11.32 -0.63 -29.63
CA CYS A 95 -12.06 -0.64 -28.37
C CYS A 95 -11.41 0.33 -27.35
N LYS A 96 -11.95 1.52 -27.25
CA LYS A 96 -11.48 2.56 -26.33
C LYS A 96 -11.51 2.11 -24.87
N GLU A 97 -12.54 1.38 -24.49
CA GLU A 97 -12.71 0.85 -23.14
C GLU A 97 -11.62 -0.17 -22.77
N ALA A 98 -11.19 -1.00 -23.75
CA ALA A 98 -10.09 -1.94 -23.54
C ALA A 98 -8.75 -1.21 -23.36
N HIS A 99 -8.49 -0.14 -24.11
CA HIS A 99 -7.33 0.69 -23.90
C HIS A 99 -7.35 1.33 -22.51
N ASN A 100 -8.46 1.91 -22.08
CA ASN A 100 -8.60 2.49 -20.76
C ASN A 100 -8.34 1.45 -19.65
N ALA A 101 -8.92 0.25 -19.79
CA ALA A 101 -8.73 -0.83 -18.83
C ALA A 101 -7.27 -1.31 -18.73
N ILE A 102 -6.53 -1.34 -19.84
CA ILE A 102 -5.08 -1.63 -19.83
C ILE A 102 -4.34 -0.54 -19.04
N PHE A 103 -4.65 0.73 -19.32
CA PHE A 103 -4.00 1.83 -18.61
C PHE A 103 -4.26 1.79 -17.11
N ASP A 104 -5.51 1.57 -16.71
CA ASP A 104 -5.89 1.49 -15.30
C ASP A 104 -5.19 0.32 -14.60
N ALA A 105 -5.18 -0.86 -15.23
CA ALA A 105 -4.60 -2.06 -14.66
C ALA A 105 -3.06 -2.05 -14.63
N GLU A 106 -2.40 -1.37 -15.56
CA GLU A 106 -0.93 -1.32 -15.65
C GLU A 106 -0.33 -0.06 -15.03
N HIS A 107 -1.08 0.62 -14.16
CA HIS A 107 -0.65 1.88 -13.54
C HIS A 107 -0.24 2.95 -14.56
N GLY A 108 -0.90 2.92 -15.71
CA GLY A 108 -0.71 3.86 -16.78
C GLY A 108 -1.16 5.28 -16.48
N ALA A 109 -1.04 5.63 -15.24
CA ALA A 109 -1.38 6.92 -14.67
C ALA A 109 -0.68 8.11 -15.34
N TYR A 110 0.25 7.87 -16.23
CA TYR A 110 0.93 9.00 -16.85
C TYR A 110 0.31 9.46 -18.18
N LEU A 111 -0.65 8.77 -18.71
CA LEU A 111 -1.57 9.46 -19.61
C LEU A 111 -2.49 10.38 -18.86
N ASP A 112 -2.20 10.45 -17.69
CA ASP A 112 -2.95 11.04 -16.79
C ASP A 112 -2.81 12.52 -16.79
N TRP A 113 -3.44 12.87 -17.43
CA TRP A 113 -4.50 13.66 -17.04
C TRP A 113 -4.98 13.44 -15.59
N ASN A 114 -4.51 12.47 -14.83
CA ASN A 114 -4.42 12.29 -13.39
C ASN A 114 -3.32 13.13 -12.78
N ALA A 115 -2.83 14.06 -13.52
CA ALA A 115 -2.32 15.29 -12.94
C ALA A 115 -3.18 15.72 -11.74
N THR A 116 -4.47 15.45 -11.75
CA THR A 116 -5.35 15.60 -10.58
C THR A 116 -4.99 14.72 -9.40
N ASN A 117 -4.53 13.52 -9.58
CA ASN A 117 -4.16 12.65 -8.45
C ASN A 117 -2.76 13.00 -7.94
N HIS A 118 -1.79 13.27 -8.82
CA HIS A 118 -0.49 13.81 -8.41
C HIS A 118 -0.67 15.15 -7.70
N TYR A 119 -1.47 16.05 -8.22
CA TYR A 119 -1.74 17.32 -7.59
C TYR A 119 -2.31 17.17 -6.17
N ARG A 120 -3.31 16.31 -5.97
CA ARG A 120 -3.90 16.05 -4.65
C ARG A 120 -2.89 15.44 -3.69
N THR A 121 -2.06 14.53 -4.15
CA THR A 121 -1.04 13.88 -3.33
C THR A 121 0.08 14.85 -3.00
N ILE A 122 0.49 15.69 -3.95
CA ILE A 122 1.46 16.78 -3.71
C ILE A 122 0.92 17.77 -2.66
N ASP A 123 -0.34 18.19 -2.78
CA ASP A 123 -0.97 19.08 -1.80
C ASP A 123 -1.07 18.42 -0.42
N PHE A 124 -1.42 17.14 -0.37
CA PHE A 124 -1.42 16.38 0.88
C PHE A 124 -0.06 16.45 1.56
N TYR A 125 1.04 16.10 0.86
CA TYR A 125 2.39 16.12 1.45
C TYR A 125 2.87 17.53 1.79
N LYS A 126 2.53 18.55 1.00
CA LYS A 126 2.82 19.95 1.35
C LYS A 126 2.14 20.38 2.65
N ASN A 127 0.86 20.05 2.82
CA ASN A 127 0.11 20.34 4.03
C ASN A 127 0.63 19.53 5.23
N PHE A 128 0.95 18.26 5.02
CA PHE A 128 1.55 17.42 6.04
C PHE A 128 2.89 17.99 6.53
N LEU A 129 3.76 18.39 5.61
CA LEU A 129 5.06 18.98 5.92
C LEU A 129 4.99 20.40 6.50
N ALA A 130 3.87 21.09 6.34
CA ALA A 130 3.65 22.36 7.04
C ALA A 130 3.52 22.17 8.56
N THR A 131 3.00 21.02 8.99
CA THR A 131 2.84 20.65 10.41
C THR A 131 3.95 19.73 10.93
N HIS A 132 4.65 19.03 10.02
CA HIS A 132 5.70 18.07 10.35
C HIS A 132 6.96 18.33 9.49
N PRO A 133 7.61 19.50 9.62
CA PRO A 133 8.67 19.93 8.70
C PRO A 133 9.93 19.04 8.74
N GLU A 134 10.12 18.29 9.82
CA GLU A 134 11.28 17.39 10.02
C GLU A 134 11.04 15.97 9.49
N ASN A 135 9.86 15.69 8.93
CA ASN A 135 9.55 14.35 8.45
C ASN A 135 10.23 14.07 7.11
N HIS A 136 11.35 13.38 7.16
CA HIS A 136 12.17 13.08 5.98
C HIS A 136 11.44 12.19 4.96
N SER A 137 10.73 11.16 5.40
CA SER A 137 9.99 10.27 4.51
C SER A 137 8.94 11.03 3.69
N ALA A 138 8.23 11.98 4.31
CA ALA A 138 7.28 12.82 3.61
C ALA A 138 7.96 13.75 2.58
N HIS A 139 9.16 14.27 2.88
CA HIS A 139 9.94 15.01 1.90
C HIS A 139 10.37 14.13 0.73
N LEU A 140 10.78 12.88 0.97
CA LEU A 140 11.17 11.94 -0.09
C LEU A 140 10.00 11.69 -1.04
N TRP A 141 8.83 11.35 -0.52
CA TRP A 141 7.64 11.11 -1.34
C TRP A 141 7.19 12.37 -2.10
N LEU A 142 7.26 13.54 -1.46
CA LEU A 142 6.97 14.80 -2.15
C LEU A 142 7.97 15.05 -3.29
N LEU A 143 9.27 14.78 -3.07
CA LEU A 143 10.30 14.92 -4.08
C LEU A 143 10.01 14.04 -5.31
N ASP A 144 9.72 12.75 -5.09
CA ASP A 144 9.40 11.81 -6.16
C ASP A 144 8.20 12.26 -6.99
N LEU A 145 7.13 12.70 -6.33
CA LEU A 145 5.93 13.20 -6.99
C LEU A 145 6.21 14.48 -7.81
N LEU A 146 7.01 15.41 -7.28
CA LEU A 146 7.37 16.64 -7.99
C LEU A 146 8.25 16.36 -9.21
N ILE A 147 9.15 15.36 -9.13
CA ILE A 147 9.98 14.92 -10.26
C ILE A 147 9.08 14.28 -11.33
N ALA A 148 8.17 13.39 -10.94
CA ALA A 148 7.22 12.75 -11.84
C ALA A 148 6.33 13.77 -12.55
N ASP A 149 5.91 14.82 -11.84
CA ASP A 149 5.10 15.93 -12.37
C ASP A 149 5.94 17.01 -13.09
N ARG A 150 7.25 16.79 -13.26
CA ARG A 150 8.21 17.73 -13.91
C ARG A 150 8.29 19.11 -13.24
N ARG A 151 7.94 19.22 -11.98
CA ARG A 151 8.03 20.46 -11.19
C ARG A 151 9.43 20.63 -10.61
N CYS A 152 10.43 20.69 -11.49
CA CYS A 152 11.84 20.62 -11.15
C CYS A 152 12.33 21.73 -10.18
N ALA A 153 11.75 22.91 -10.24
CA ALA A 153 12.11 24.01 -9.32
C ALA A 153 11.71 23.68 -7.88
N GLU A 154 10.47 23.22 -7.68
CA GLU A 154 9.97 22.83 -6.37
C GLU A 154 10.67 21.57 -5.85
N ALA A 155 10.94 20.60 -6.74
CA ALA A 155 11.72 19.40 -6.40
C ALA A 155 13.11 19.77 -5.84
N ARG A 156 13.78 20.76 -6.44
CA ARG A 156 15.08 21.27 -5.96
C ARG A 156 14.97 21.89 -4.57
N GLU A 157 13.93 22.68 -4.29
CA GLU A 157 13.70 23.25 -2.97
C GLU A 157 13.51 22.18 -1.89
N VAL A 158 12.77 21.12 -2.22
CA VAL A 158 12.56 19.97 -1.33
C VAL A 158 13.87 19.23 -1.08
N LEU A 159 14.67 18.99 -2.12
CA LEU A 159 15.97 18.35 -2.02
C LEU A 159 16.92 19.16 -1.13
N ASP A 160 16.95 20.49 -1.28
CA ASP A 160 17.77 21.38 -0.45
C ASP A 160 17.34 21.35 1.03
N LYS A 161 16.03 21.17 1.31
CA LYS A 161 15.53 20.96 2.67
C LYS A 161 15.97 19.61 3.23
N MET A 162 15.87 18.53 2.44
CA MET A 162 16.32 17.20 2.85
C MET A 162 17.82 17.18 3.17
N HIS A 163 18.65 17.84 2.39
CA HIS A 163 20.09 17.97 2.67
C HIS A 163 20.38 18.69 4.00
N ARG A 164 19.55 19.65 4.38
CA ARG A 164 19.67 20.33 5.68
C ARG A 164 19.23 19.46 6.85
N LEU A 165 18.29 18.55 6.62
CA LEU A 165 17.81 17.61 7.62
C LEU A 165 18.74 16.39 7.79
N LYS A 166 19.60 16.12 6.81
CA LYS A 166 20.51 14.98 6.78
C LYS A 166 21.38 14.78 8.03
N PRO A 167 21.86 15.81 8.74
CA PRO A 167 22.67 15.61 9.94
C PRO A 167 21.94 14.89 11.09
N THR A 168 20.61 14.84 11.04
CA THR A 168 19.78 14.17 12.07
C THR A 168 19.31 12.77 11.63
N TYR A 169 19.75 12.32 10.44
CA TYR A 169 19.30 11.08 9.84
C TYR A 169 20.30 9.96 10.07
N ASN A 170 19.85 8.88 10.70
CA ASN A 170 20.61 7.64 10.80
C ASN A 170 20.51 6.90 9.44
N ASP A 171 21.64 6.53 8.86
CA ASP A 171 21.77 5.87 7.55
C ASP A 171 21.24 4.40 7.53
N ASP A 172 20.38 4.01 8.45
CA ASP A 172 19.90 2.63 8.63
C ASP A 172 18.78 2.23 7.64
N PHE A 173 18.58 2.98 6.55
CA PHE A 173 17.53 2.70 5.56
C PHE A 173 18.05 2.41 4.14
N TYR A 174 19.27 1.84 4.00
CA TYR A 174 19.71 1.24 2.74
C TYR A 174 20.28 -0.15 2.97
#